data_7cad91b8d78f0d09b0c2b536040c92d1
#
_entry.id   7cad91b8d78f0d09b0c2b536040c92d1
#
_cell.length_a   1.000
_cell.length_b   1.000
_cell.length_c   1.000
_cell.angle_alpha   90.00
_cell.angle_beta   90.00
_cell.angle_gamma   90.00
#
_symmetry.space_group_name_H-M   'P 1'
#
loop_
_entity.id
_entity.type
_entity.pdbx_description
1 polymer ?
#
loop_
_entity_poly.entity_id
_entity_poly.type
_entity_poly.pdbx_seq_one_letter_code
_entity_poly.pdbx_strand_id
1 'polypeptide(L)'
;MGSNFKKLVKNKELANLFLDTSEDILNKLRLGKFSDAKNSQLLFLICLENSLMHLDDDTYETFKNELNTIEDLNYKYKWHEISNVIALKNIILKELDSDGVINQIEKSKNIIFRENDDNLITRTETNDLKKFTLILDKCKAFKEMLRKTLYEC
;
A
#
# COMPACT_ATOMS: atom_id res chain seq x y z
N MET A 1 -0.82 -20.35 20.35
CA MET A 1 -0.53 -20.60 18.94
C MET A 1 -1.72 -20.37 18.02
N GLY A 2 -2.94 -20.79 18.36
CA GLY A 2 -4.13 -20.57 17.52
C GLY A 2 -4.48 -19.11 17.27
N SER A 3 -4.22 -18.20 18.22
CA SER A 3 -4.53 -16.78 18.07
C SER A 3 -3.59 -16.08 17.06
N ASN A 4 -2.31 -16.45 17.04
CA ASN A 4 -1.34 -15.86 16.08
C ASN A 4 -1.62 -16.30 14.64
N PHE A 5 -1.97 -17.57 14.45
CA PHE A 5 -2.34 -18.09 13.13
C PHE A 5 -3.58 -17.38 12.58
N LYS A 6 -4.62 -17.21 13.41
CA LYS A 6 -5.84 -16.50 13.02
C LYS A 6 -5.53 -15.03 12.65
N LYS A 7 -4.64 -14.37 13.39
CA LYS A 7 -4.22 -12.98 13.11
C LYS A 7 -3.51 -12.87 11.78
N LEU A 8 -2.58 -13.79 11.45
CA LEU A 8 -1.86 -13.82 10.18
C LEU A 8 -2.81 -14.00 8.99
N VAL A 9 -3.74 -14.97 9.08
CA VAL A 9 -4.74 -15.18 8.04
C VAL A 9 -5.58 -13.93 7.84
N LYS A 10 -5.99 -13.28 8.93
CA LYS A 10 -6.78 -12.05 8.87
C LYS A 10 -6.02 -10.93 8.16
N ASN A 11 -4.73 -10.73 8.45
CA ASN A 11 -3.93 -9.70 7.79
C ASN A 11 -3.79 -9.95 6.29
N LYS A 12 -3.57 -11.18 5.86
CA LYS A 12 -3.53 -11.54 4.44
C LYS A 12 -4.86 -11.23 3.75
N GLU A 13 -5.96 -11.63 4.37
CA GLU A 13 -7.31 -11.38 3.84
C GLU A 13 -7.59 -9.89 3.72
N LEU A 14 -7.22 -9.10 4.74
CA LEU A 14 -7.42 -7.66 4.73
C LEU A 14 -6.52 -6.97 3.70
N ALA A 15 -5.27 -7.40 3.55
CA ALA A 15 -4.38 -6.87 2.52
C ALA A 15 -4.99 -7.08 1.12
N ASN A 16 -5.53 -8.27 0.86
CA ASN A 16 -6.20 -8.59 -0.41
C ASN A 16 -7.48 -7.78 -0.60
N LEU A 17 -8.30 -7.67 0.44
CA LEU A 17 -9.56 -6.93 0.40
C LEU A 17 -9.32 -5.47 0.05
N PHE A 18 -8.38 -4.81 0.70
CA PHE A 18 -8.08 -3.41 0.44
C PHE A 18 -7.49 -3.20 -0.95
N LEU A 19 -6.66 -4.13 -1.43
CA LEU A 19 -6.11 -4.06 -2.78
C LEU A 19 -7.21 -4.19 -3.83
N ASP A 20 -8.09 -5.17 -3.67
CA ASP A 20 -9.23 -5.38 -4.58
C ASP A 20 -10.19 -4.19 -4.56
N THR A 21 -10.45 -3.63 -3.37
CA THR A 21 -11.30 -2.44 -3.22
C THR A 21 -10.68 -1.22 -3.94
N SER A 22 -9.37 -1.03 -3.81
CA SER A 22 -8.69 0.06 -4.52
C SER A 22 -8.81 -0.09 -6.03
N GLU A 23 -8.69 -1.30 -6.55
CA GLU A 23 -8.86 -1.58 -7.98
C GLU A 23 -10.28 -1.24 -8.45
N ASP A 24 -11.30 -1.64 -7.68
CA ASP A 24 -12.70 -1.31 -7.98
C ASP A 24 -12.94 0.19 -8.01
N ILE A 25 -12.38 0.92 -7.06
CA ILE A 25 -12.48 2.39 -7.02
C ILE A 25 -11.84 3.01 -8.25
N LEU A 26 -10.63 2.55 -8.62
CA LEU A 26 -9.93 3.07 -9.79
C LEU A 26 -10.73 2.81 -11.08
N ASN A 27 -11.32 1.63 -11.22
CA ASN A 27 -12.15 1.28 -12.37
C ASN A 27 -13.36 2.20 -12.48
N LYS A 28 -14.01 2.51 -11.35
CA LYS A 28 -15.13 3.45 -11.32
C LYS A 28 -14.71 4.88 -11.64
N LEU A 29 -13.53 5.30 -11.19
CA LEU A 29 -12.96 6.59 -11.54
C LEU A 29 -12.73 6.71 -13.04
N ARG A 30 -12.21 5.66 -13.68
CA ARG A 30 -12.01 5.62 -15.14
C ARG A 30 -13.32 5.77 -15.90
N LEU A 31 -14.41 5.27 -15.34
CA LEU A 31 -15.74 5.34 -15.94
C LEU A 31 -16.48 6.65 -15.60
N GLY A 32 -15.87 7.52 -14.80
CA GLY A 32 -16.49 8.78 -14.40
C GLY A 32 -17.73 8.62 -13.53
N LYS A 33 -17.85 7.54 -12.77
CA LYS A 33 -19.06 7.18 -12.01
C LYS A 33 -19.16 7.84 -10.62
N PHE A 34 -18.14 8.59 -10.19
CA PHE A 34 -18.19 9.25 -8.89
C PHE A 34 -18.58 10.70 -9.02
N SER A 35 -19.49 11.17 -8.15
CA SER A 35 -19.87 12.59 -8.05
C SER A 35 -18.76 13.42 -7.40
N ASP A 36 -17.95 12.82 -6.54
CA ASP A 36 -16.79 13.47 -5.90
C ASP A 36 -15.52 12.69 -6.22
N ALA A 37 -14.87 13.07 -7.33
CA ALA A 37 -13.67 12.41 -7.80
C ALA A 37 -12.50 12.53 -6.81
N LYS A 38 -12.37 13.68 -6.12
CA LYS A 38 -11.29 13.89 -5.14
C LYS A 38 -11.36 12.93 -3.97
N ASN A 39 -12.52 12.83 -3.35
CA ASN A 39 -12.70 11.91 -2.22
C ASN A 39 -12.50 10.47 -2.65
N SER A 40 -12.91 10.13 -3.86
CA SER A 40 -12.72 8.78 -4.41
C SER A 40 -11.25 8.48 -4.69
N GLN A 41 -10.48 9.46 -5.19
CA GLN A 41 -9.03 9.33 -5.36
C GLN A 41 -8.33 9.14 -4.02
N LEU A 42 -8.74 9.92 -3.01
CA LEU A 42 -8.18 9.80 -1.66
C LEU A 42 -8.50 8.43 -1.07
N LEU A 43 -9.72 7.96 -1.24
CA LEU A 43 -10.13 6.62 -0.77
C LEU A 43 -9.33 5.52 -1.45
N PHE A 44 -9.08 5.64 -2.76
CA PHE A 44 -8.21 4.73 -3.50
C PHE A 44 -6.83 4.62 -2.83
N LEU A 45 -6.22 5.77 -2.55
CA LEU A 45 -4.87 5.82 -1.94
C LEU A 45 -4.87 5.26 -0.51
N ILE A 46 -5.91 5.56 0.27
CA ILE A 46 -6.07 5.03 1.62
C ILE A 46 -6.21 3.50 1.60
N CYS A 47 -6.96 2.96 0.65
CA CYS A 47 -7.10 1.51 0.50
C CYS A 47 -5.77 0.85 0.17
N LEU A 48 -4.97 1.46 -0.73
CA LEU A 48 -3.63 0.95 -1.03
C LEU A 48 -2.73 0.98 0.20
N GLU A 49 -2.76 2.06 0.96
CA GLU A 49 -1.98 2.20 2.18
C GLU A 49 -2.37 1.15 3.22
N ASN A 50 -3.67 0.93 3.41
CA ASN A 50 -4.16 -0.11 4.32
C ASN A 50 -3.75 -1.51 3.87
N SER A 51 -3.77 -1.77 2.55
CA SER A 51 -3.27 -3.04 2.02
C SER A 51 -1.80 -3.24 2.38
N LEU A 52 -0.97 -2.21 2.21
CA LEU A 52 0.46 -2.27 2.54
C LEU A 52 0.69 -2.43 4.05
N MET A 53 -0.16 -1.81 4.89
CA MET A 53 -0.08 -1.95 6.34
C MET A 53 -0.36 -3.39 6.78
N HIS A 54 -1.40 -4.02 6.25
CA HIS A 54 -1.72 -5.40 6.59
C HIS A 54 -0.70 -6.38 6.04
N LEU A 55 -0.16 -6.11 4.86
CA LEU A 55 0.93 -6.90 4.29
C LEU A 55 2.20 -6.81 5.15
N ASP A 56 2.48 -5.61 5.66
CA ASP A 56 3.57 -5.32 6.60
C ASP A 56 3.42 -6.16 7.88
N ASP A 57 2.25 -6.12 8.49
CA ASP A 57 1.96 -6.87 9.71
C ASP A 57 2.11 -8.38 9.47
N ASP A 58 1.59 -8.88 8.37
CA ASP A 58 1.70 -10.30 8.01
C ASP A 58 3.16 -10.73 7.84
N THR A 59 3.93 -9.94 7.11
CA THR A 59 5.35 -10.22 6.85
C THR A 59 6.18 -10.13 8.13
N TYR A 60 5.92 -9.09 8.94
CA TYR A 60 6.60 -8.91 10.22
C TYR A 60 6.38 -10.11 11.16
N GLU A 61 5.14 -10.56 11.29
CA GLU A 61 4.82 -11.71 12.14
C GLU A 61 5.52 -12.99 11.66
N THR A 62 5.70 -13.15 10.35
CA THR A 62 6.40 -14.29 9.77
C THR A 62 7.88 -14.34 10.22
N PHE A 63 8.52 -13.19 10.35
CA PHE A 63 9.94 -13.08 10.69
C PHE A 63 10.19 -12.50 12.09
N LYS A 64 9.18 -12.49 12.93
CA LYS A 64 9.21 -11.85 14.26
C LYS A 64 10.43 -12.22 15.11
N ASN A 65 10.84 -13.49 15.07
CA ASN A 65 11.96 -13.97 15.88
C ASN A 65 13.32 -13.43 15.43
N GLU A 66 13.41 -12.94 14.19
CA GLU A 66 14.64 -12.38 13.61
C GLU A 66 14.66 -10.86 13.66
N LEU A 67 13.57 -10.22 14.10
CA LEU A 67 13.38 -8.78 14.00
C LEU A 67 13.24 -8.13 15.37
N ASN A 68 13.59 -6.85 15.43
CA ASN A 68 13.39 -6.03 16.62
C ASN A 68 11.92 -5.65 16.76
N THR A 69 11.48 -5.42 17.98
CA THR A 69 10.13 -4.92 18.25
C THR A 69 10.00 -3.48 17.77
N ILE A 70 8.96 -3.18 17.02
CA ILE A 70 8.66 -1.85 16.53
C ILE A 70 7.39 -1.34 17.23
N GLU A 71 7.54 -0.27 17.99
CA GLU A 71 6.45 0.37 18.73
C GLU A 71 5.81 1.53 17.97
N ASP A 72 6.47 2.00 16.90
CA ASP A 72 5.98 3.11 16.11
C ASP A 72 4.75 2.70 15.29
N LEU A 73 3.72 3.56 15.29
CA LEU A 73 2.48 3.32 14.56
C LEU A 73 2.64 3.52 13.05
N ASN A 74 3.72 4.16 12.60
CA ASN A 74 3.96 4.36 11.18
C ASN A 74 4.50 3.07 10.55
N TYR A 75 3.72 2.51 9.64
CA TYR A 75 4.06 1.24 8.98
C TYR A 75 5.38 1.27 8.19
N LYS A 76 5.88 2.44 7.83
CA LYS A 76 7.18 2.58 7.14
C LYS A 76 8.33 2.05 7.98
N TYR A 77 8.32 2.32 9.29
CA TYR A 77 9.37 1.83 10.18
C TYR A 77 9.38 0.32 10.28
N LYS A 78 8.20 -0.28 10.26
CA LYS A 78 8.08 -1.73 10.26
C LYS A 78 8.63 -2.33 8.95
N TRP A 79 8.35 -1.72 7.79
CA TRP A 79 8.97 -2.12 6.54
C TRP A 79 10.50 -1.98 6.56
N HIS A 80 11.02 -0.91 7.16
CA HIS A 80 12.47 -0.75 7.34
C HIS A 80 13.06 -1.89 8.16
N GLU A 81 12.42 -2.27 9.26
CA GLU A 81 12.89 -3.38 10.09
C GLU A 81 12.86 -4.69 9.30
N ILE A 82 11.78 -4.96 8.57
CA ILE A 82 11.65 -6.18 7.75
C ILE A 82 12.74 -6.23 6.67
N SER A 83 13.23 -5.09 6.19
CA SER A 83 14.30 -5.04 5.19
C SER A 83 15.62 -5.63 5.69
N ASN A 84 15.75 -5.88 6.99
CA ASN A 84 16.91 -6.59 7.55
C ASN A 84 16.88 -8.09 7.23
N VAL A 85 15.76 -8.64 6.83
CA VAL A 85 15.69 -10.02 6.31
C VAL A 85 16.35 -10.04 4.94
N ILE A 86 17.46 -10.79 4.81
CA ILE A 86 18.32 -10.77 3.61
C ILE A 86 17.51 -11.05 2.33
N ALA A 87 16.63 -12.04 2.36
CA ALA A 87 15.83 -12.43 1.20
C ALA A 87 14.86 -11.33 0.73
N LEU A 88 14.47 -10.42 1.62
CA LEU A 88 13.47 -9.38 1.34
C LEU A 88 14.09 -7.99 1.17
N LYS A 89 15.36 -7.83 1.50
CA LYS A 89 16.02 -6.54 1.57
C LYS A 89 15.85 -5.69 0.31
N ASN A 90 16.23 -6.23 -0.83
CA ASN A 90 16.21 -5.48 -2.08
C ASN A 90 14.80 -5.17 -2.55
N ILE A 91 13.86 -6.08 -2.32
CA ILE A 91 12.44 -5.90 -2.67
C ILE A 91 11.85 -4.73 -1.87
N ILE A 92 12.11 -4.70 -0.57
CA ILE A 92 11.53 -3.70 0.34
C ILE A 92 12.22 -2.34 0.18
N LEU A 93 13.54 -2.29 0.12
CA LEU A 93 14.28 -1.03 0.02
C LEU A 93 13.92 -0.26 -1.24
N LYS A 94 13.67 -0.95 -2.34
CA LYS A 94 13.21 -0.33 -3.58
C LYS A 94 11.90 0.43 -3.39
N GLU A 95 10.98 -0.12 -2.60
CA GLU A 95 9.66 0.50 -2.38
C GLU A 95 9.69 1.56 -1.25
N LEU A 96 10.77 1.62 -0.47
CA LEU A 96 11.00 2.67 0.52
C LEU A 96 11.72 3.88 -0.05
N ASP A 97 12.30 3.77 -1.25
CA ASP A 97 12.98 4.87 -1.92
C ASP A 97 12.01 5.99 -2.31
N SER A 98 12.56 7.15 -2.66
CA SER A 98 11.77 8.32 -3.06
C SER A 98 10.81 8.04 -4.22
N ASP A 99 11.20 7.13 -5.13
CA ASP A 99 10.37 6.71 -6.26
C ASP A 99 9.56 5.45 -5.96
N GLY A 100 9.69 4.90 -4.75
CA GLY A 100 8.97 3.71 -4.32
C GLY A 100 7.48 3.98 -4.09
N VAL A 101 6.70 2.89 -4.06
CA VAL A 101 5.25 2.96 -3.97
C VAL A 101 4.77 3.65 -2.69
N ILE A 102 5.44 3.42 -1.56
CA ILE A 102 5.06 4.00 -0.28
C ILE A 102 5.12 5.54 -0.33
N ASN A 103 6.21 6.09 -0.85
CA ASN A 103 6.38 7.52 -0.98
C ASN A 103 5.47 8.12 -2.05
N GLN A 104 5.21 7.41 -3.13
CA GLN A 104 4.28 7.87 -4.16
C GLN A 104 2.84 7.99 -3.65
N ILE A 105 2.40 7.05 -2.83
CA ILE A 105 1.09 7.13 -2.18
C ILE A 105 1.02 8.38 -1.29
N GLU A 106 2.02 8.59 -0.46
CA GLU A 106 2.07 9.73 0.46
C GLU A 106 2.08 11.05 -0.29
N LYS A 107 2.92 11.19 -1.31
CA LYS A 107 2.97 12.39 -2.16
C LYS A 107 1.63 12.67 -2.82
N SER A 108 0.97 11.64 -3.34
CA SER A 108 -0.34 11.78 -3.99
C SER A 108 -1.42 12.21 -3.02
N LYS A 109 -1.43 11.67 -1.80
CA LYS A 109 -2.34 12.09 -0.75
C LYS A 109 -2.12 13.56 -0.39
N ASN A 110 -0.87 13.99 -0.23
CA ASN A 110 -0.54 15.37 0.11
C ASN A 110 -0.96 16.35 -0.98
N ILE A 111 -0.83 16.00 -2.24
CA ILE A 111 -1.28 16.82 -3.36
C ILE A 111 -2.81 17.03 -3.26
N ILE A 112 -3.56 15.98 -3.01
CA ILE A 112 -5.02 16.06 -2.88
C ILE A 112 -5.42 16.97 -1.71
N PHE A 113 -4.75 16.83 -0.57
CA PHE A 113 -5.03 17.68 0.61
C PHE A 113 -4.71 19.15 0.34
N ARG A 114 -3.60 19.45 -0.34
CA ARG A 114 -3.24 20.83 -0.72
C ARG A 114 -4.26 21.46 -1.65
N GLU A 115 -4.73 20.72 -2.64
CA GLU A 115 -5.72 21.18 -3.59
C GLU A 115 -7.05 21.51 -2.90
N ASN A 116 -7.41 20.75 -1.87
CA ASN A 116 -8.59 21.04 -1.05
C ASN A 116 -8.44 22.37 -0.29
N ASP A 117 -7.25 22.63 0.28
CA ASP A 117 -6.98 23.85 1.03
C ASP A 117 -7.03 25.09 0.14
N ASP A 118 -6.58 24.98 -1.09
CA ASP A 118 -6.50 26.08 -2.05
C ASP A 118 -7.82 26.34 -2.80
N ASN A 119 -8.87 25.59 -2.53
CA ASN A 119 -10.17 25.67 -3.22
C ASN A 119 -10.07 25.60 -4.74
N LEU A 120 -9.02 24.98 -5.26
CA LEU A 120 -8.85 24.79 -6.67
C LEU A 120 -9.81 23.74 -7.21
N ILE A 121 -10.45 24.04 -8.34
CA ILE A 121 -11.26 23.06 -9.04
C ILE A 121 -10.31 22.06 -9.68
N THR A 122 -10.20 20.88 -9.05
CA THR A 122 -9.39 19.83 -9.62
C THR A 122 -10.24 18.97 -10.54
N ARG A 123 -9.76 18.84 -11.75
CA ARG A 123 -10.30 17.87 -12.70
C ARG A 123 -9.54 16.56 -12.50
N THR A 124 -10.25 15.44 -12.56
CA THR A 124 -9.60 14.15 -12.67
C THR A 124 -8.98 14.09 -14.07
N GLU A 125 -7.71 14.42 -14.17
CA GLU A 125 -7.01 14.41 -15.45
C GLU A 125 -6.60 12.99 -15.83
N THR A 126 -6.49 12.75 -17.13
CA THR A 126 -6.02 11.46 -17.66
C THR A 126 -4.67 11.07 -17.07
N ASN A 127 -3.80 12.07 -16.80
CA ASN A 127 -2.48 11.84 -16.21
C ASN A 127 -2.57 11.31 -14.77
N ASP A 128 -3.55 11.78 -13.98
CA ASP A 128 -3.76 11.29 -12.61
C ASP A 128 -4.21 9.83 -12.61
N LEU A 129 -5.09 9.46 -13.53
CA LEU A 129 -5.54 8.07 -13.66
C LEU A 129 -4.41 7.15 -14.09
N LYS A 130 -3.54 7.59 -14.97
CA LYS A 130 -2.33 6.85 -15.37
C LYS A 130 -1.39 6.65 -14.20
N LYS A 131 -1.17 7.71 -13.42
CA LYS A 131 -0.34 7.67 -12.21
C LYS A 131 -0.89 6.68 -11.19
N PHE A 132 -2.20 6.72 -10.93
CA PHE A 132 -2.85 5.80 -10.00
C PHE A 132 -2.79 4.35 -10.49
N THR A 133 -2.91 4.13 -11.80
CA THR A 133 -2.75 2.81 -12.41
C THR A 133 -1.34 2.26 -12.13
N LEU A 134 -0.32 3.10 -12.31
CA LEU A 134 1.07 2.69 -12.05
C LEU A 134 1.30 2.38 -10.57
N ILE A 135 0.73 3.17 -9.66
CA ILE A 135 0.83 2.92 -8.21
C ILE A 135 0.17 1.59 -7.86
N LEU A 136 -1.03 1.33 -8.38
CA LEU A 136 -1.73 0.07 -8.16
C LEU A 136 -0.91 -1.12 -8.68
N ASP A 137 -0.39 -1.01 -9.89
CA ASP A 137 0.42 -2.07 -10.49
C ASP A 137 1.69 -2.36 -9.68
N LYS A 138 2.33 -1.31 -9.15
CA LYS A 138 3.49 -1.46 -8.26
C LYS A 138 3.13 -2.16 -6.96
N CYS A 139 1.98 -1.83 -6.36
CA CYS A 139 1.50 -2.50 -5.15
C CYS A 139 1.27 -4.00 -5.41
N LYS A 140 0.62 -4.33 -6.53
CA LYS A 140 0.38 -5.72 -6.93
C LYS A 140 1.69 -6.48 -7.15
N ALA A 141 2.64 -5.86 -7.85
CA ALA A 141 3.94 -6.45 -8.13
C ALA A 141 4.73 -6.69 -6.84
N PHE A 142 4.73 -5.73 -5.94
CA PHE A 142 5.40 -5.83 -4.64
C PHE A 142 4.84 -7.00 -3.83
N LYS A 143 3.53 -7.08 -3.73
CA LYS A 143 2.86 -8.17 -3.02
C LYS A 143 3.21 -9.53 -3.64
N GLU A 144 3.21 -9.62 -4.97
CA GLU A 144 3.52 -10.87 -5.66
C GLU A 144 4.98 -11.29 -5.48
N MET A 145 5.91 -10.33 -5.50
CA MET A 145 7.32 -10.61 -5.24
C MET A 145 7.55 -11.11 -3.82
N LEU A 146 6.88 -10.49 -2.84
CA LEU A 146 6.95 -10.97 -1.44
C LEU A 146 6.41 -12.39 -1.34
N ARG A 147 5.25 -12.66 -1.94
CA ARG A 147 4.63 -13.98 -1.92
C ARG A 147 5.56 -15.04 -2.51
N LYS A 148 6.13 -14.78 -3.66
CA LYS A 148 7.06 -15.71 -4.31
C LYS A 148 8.28 -16.00 -3.44
N THR A 149 8.87 -14.94 -2.88
CA THR A 149 10.05 -15.09 -2.03
C THR A 149 9.75 -15.88 -0.77
N LEU A 150 8.58 -15.67 -0.15
CA LEU A 150 8.17 -16.36 1.07
C LEU A 150 7.84 -17.83 0.85
N TYR A 151 7.29 -18.18 -0.32
CA TYR A 151 6.84 -19.55 -0.60
C TYR A 151 7.83 -20.39 -1.41
N GLU A 152 8.82 -19.78 -2.04
CA GLU A 152 9.86 -20.48 -2.81
C GLU A 152 11.13 -20.78 -1.99
N CYS A 153 11.16 -20.30 -0.76
CA CYS A 153 12.20 -20.68 0.20
C CYS A 153 11.79 -21.95 0.94
#